data_33d9c5247ac1c058167d22821e5a2ac6
#
_entry.id   33d9c5247ac1c058167d22821e5a2ac6
#
_cell.length_a   1.000
_cell.length_b   1.000
_cell.length_c   1.000
_cell.angle_alpha   90.00
_cell.angle_beta   90.00
_cell.angle_gamma   90.00
#
_symmetry.space_group_name_H-M   'P 1'
#
loop_
_entity.id
_entity.type
_entity.pdbx_description
1 polymer ?
#
loop_
_entity_poly.entity_id
_entity_poly.type
_entity_poly.pdbx_seq_one_letter_code
_entity_poly.pdbx_strand_id
1 'polypeptide(L)'
;MQQSQLIKKILLTTVSLFTFMGSVYADSIGDIVESTGIGGIVRNNETLPHDIGSDIVLYDEARTGNGRMLIEFLDKEELALTEHTQVYIDEVYYDPNPSLSKMSIRMVQGTARFASGNGKKINKANIDITTPTAQIA
;
A
#
# COMPACT_ATOMS: atom_id res chain seq x y z
N MET A 1 17.88 -3.87 -61.56
CA MET A 1 18.98 -3.57 -60.61
C MET A 1 18.69 -2.42 -59.64
N GLN A 2 17.94 -1.40 -60.02
CA GLN A 2 17.60 -0.29 -59.09
C GLN A 2 16.53 -0.63 -58.06
N GLN A 3 15.64 -1.60 -58.32
CA GLN A 3 14.59 -1.99 -57.35
C GLN A 3 15.13 -2.76 -56.13
N SER A 4 16.25 -3.47 -56.25
CA SER A 4 16.85 -4.20 -55.13
C SER A 4 17.53 -3.27 -54.12
N GLN A 5 17.95 -2.07 -54.54
CA GLN A 5 18.54 -1.05 -53.69
C GLN A 5 17.47 -0.30 -52.89
N LEU A 6 16.28 -0.10 -53.47
CA LEU A 6 15.13 0.53 -52.78
C LEU A 6 14.55 -0.38 -51.70
N ILE A 7 14.47 -1.69 -51.96
CA ILE A 7 13.98 -2.68 -50.98
C ILE A 7 14.94 -2.76 -49.76
N LYS A 8 16.25 -2.71 -50.04
CA LYS A 8 17.24 -2.67 -48.93
C LYS A 8 17.20 -1.41 -48.07
N LYS A 9 16.77 -0.28 -48.66
CA LYS A 9 16.61 0.99 -47.88
C LYS A 9 15.32 1.02 -47.07
N ILE A 10 14.28 0.33 -47.47
CA ILE A 10 13.01 0.24 -46.77
C ILE A 10 13.08 -0.71 -45.57
N LEU A 11 13.95 -1.71 -45.63
CA LEU A 11 14.11 -2.69 -44.53
C LEU A 11 14.90 -2.17 -43.34
N LEU A 12 15.55 -0.99 -43.45
CA LEU A 12 16.40 -0.43 -42.37
C LEU A 12 15.70 0.61 -41.48
N THR A 13 14.43 0.87 -41.68
CA THR A 13 13.69 1.90 -40.93
C THR A 13 12.60 1.38 -40.02
N THR A 14 12.57 0.12 -39.70
CA THR A 14 11.82 -0.36 -38.52
C THR A 14 12.65 -0.13 -37.27
N VAL A 15 12.77 1.11 -36.88
CA VAL A 15 13.15 1.47 -35.51
C VAL A 15 12.02 0.95 -34.62
N SER A 16 12.25 -0.21 -34.02
CA SER A 16 11.43 -0.76 -32.96
C SER A 16 11.51 0.21 -31.80
N LEU A 17 10.48 1.05 -31.67
CA LEU A 17 10.27 1.89 -30.52
C LEU A 17 9.88 0.97 -29.35
N PHE A 18 10.87 0.38 -28.68
CA PHE A 18 10.68 -0.30 -27.42
C PHE A 18 10.35 0.76 -26.37
N THR A 19 9.06 1.03 -26.21
CA THR A 19 8.56 1.77 -25.05
C THR A 19 8.85 0.91 -23.83
N PHE A 20 9.89 1.27 -23.10
CA PHE A 20 10.16 0.74 -21.77
C PHE A 20 9.03 1.26 -20.87
N MET A 21 7.96 0.47 -20.72
CA MET A 21 6.99 0.69 -19.64
C MET A 21 7.68 0.33 -18.34
N GLY A 22 8.38 1.30 -17.76
CA GLY A 22 8.87 1.20 -16.40
C GLY A 22 7.67 1.03 -15.47
N SER A 23 7.51 -0.14 -14.87
CA SER A 23 6.55 -0.33 -13.81
C SER A 23 6.97 0.54 -12.63
N VAL A 24 6.21 1.59 -12.35
CA VAL A 24 6.38 2.35 -11.11
C VAL A 24 5.79 1.48 -10.00
N TYR A 25 6.67 0.84 -9.23
CA TYR A 25 6.27 0.14 -8.00
C TYR A 25 6.10 1.19 -6.91
N ALA A 26 4.94 1.20 -6.25
CA ALA A 26 4.76 1.97 -5.03
C ALA A 26 5.65 1.37 -3.93
N ASP A 27 6.29 2.23 -3.14
CA ASP A 27 7.12 1.78 -2.02
C ASP A 27 6.24 1.14 -0.93
N SER A 28 6.68 -0.01 -0.43
CA SER A 28 6.04 -0.66 0.71
C SER A 28 6.18 0.20 1.97
N ILE A 29 5.08 0.38 2.67
CA ILE A 29 5.02 1.09 3.96
C ILE A 29 4.80 0.14 5.15
N GLY A 30 4.61 -1.14 4.87
CA GLY A 30 4.40 -2.18 5.86
C GLY A 30 4.08 -3.52 5.22
N ASP A 31 3.89 -4.51 6.05
CA ASP A 31 3.59 -5.89 5.65
C ASP A 31 2.46 -6.47 6.50
N ILE A 32 1.76 -7.46 5.95
CA ILE A 32 0.85 -8.29 6.72
C ILE A 32 1.68 -9.33 7.49
N VAL A 33 1.62 -9.29 8.81
CA VAL A 33 2.38 -10.20 9.68
C VAL A 33 1.52 -11.31 10.30
N GLU A 34 0.21 -11.09 10.40
CA GLU A 34 -0.75 -12.12 10.75
C GLU A 34 -1.99 -12.01 9.86
N SER A 35 -2.52 -13.15 9.46
CA SER A 35 -3.72 -13.22 8.64
C SER A 35 -4.47 -14.52 8.91
N THR A 36 -5.78 -14.42 9.12
CA THR A 36 -6.68 -15.57 9.28
C THR A 36 -8.01 -15.31 8.60
N GLY A 37 -8.64 -16.36 8.10
CA GLY A 37 -9.98 -16.31 7.53
C GLY A 37 -10.07 -15.55 6.22
N ILE A 38 -11.15 -14.81 6.03
CA ILE A 38 -11.48 -14.12 4.78
C ILE A 38 -11.13 -12.64 4.90
N GLY A 39 -10.47 -12.11 3.88
CA GLY A 39 -10.11 -10.71 3.76
C GLY A 39 -9.43 -10.40 2.43
N GLY A 40 -8.87 -9.23 2.31
CA GLY A 40 -8.14 -8.79 1.13
C GLY A 40 -7.61 -7.37 1.26
N ILE A 41 -6.68 -7.05 0.38
CA ILE A 41 -6.20 -5.69 0.17
C ILE A 41 -6.79 -5.19 -1.16
N VAL A 42 -7.44 -4.04 -1.15
CA VAL A 42 -7.94 -3.40 -2.38
C VAL A 42 -6.95 -2.31 -2.78
N ARG A 43 -6.37 -2.48 -3.95
CA ARG A 43 -5.40 -1.58 -4.57
C ARG A 43 -5.80 -1.32 -6.00
N ASN A 44 -5.99 -0.05 -6.38
CA ASN A 44 -6.40 0.32 -7.74
C ASN A 44 -7.66 -0.43 -8.23
N ASN A 45 -8.67 -0.57 -7.37
CA ASN A 45 -9.91 -1.32 -7.60
C ASN A 45 -9.75 -2.84 -7.83
N GLU A 46 -8.57 -3.38 -7.54
CA GLU A 46 -8.30 -4.82 -7.59
C GLU A 46 -8.15 -5.36 -6.17
N THR A 47 -8.77 -6.52 -5.92
CA THR A 47 -8.61 -7.21 -4.64
C THR A 47 -7.42 -8.17 -4.71
N LEU A 48 -6.43 -7.90 -3.88
CA LEU A 48 -5.21 -8.69 -3.75
C LEU A 48 -5.34 -9.66 -2.55
N PRO A 49 -4.59 -10.78 -2.57
CA PRO A 49 -4.48 -11.66 -1.42
C PRO A 49 -3.97 -10.92 -0.17
N HIS A 50 -4.33 -11.43 1.00
CA HIS A 50 -3.90 -10.91 2.30
C HIS A 50 -3.02 -11.92 3.06
N ASP A 51 -2.15 -12.58 2.32
CA ASP A 51 -1.23 -13.56 2.89
C ASP A 51 -0.17 -12.89 3.77
N ILE A 52 0.36 -13.64 4.73
CA ILE A 52 1.49 -13.18 5.55
C ILE A 52 2.66 -12.87 4.62
N GLY A 53 3.28 -11.70 4.80
CA GLY A 53 4.35 -11.18 3.96
C GLY A 53 3.88 -10.37 2.76
N SER A 54 2.57 -10.24 2.54
CA SER A 54 2.05 -9.31 1.52
C SER A 54 2.35 -7.87 1.92
N ASP A 55 2.87 -7.10 0.99
CA ASP A 55 3.20 -5.69 1.19
C ASP A 55 1.95 -4.80 1.25
N ILE A 56 2.06 -3.76 2.03
CA ILE A 56 1.08 -2.67 2.13
C ILE A 56 1.71 -1.41 1.53
N VAL A 57 0.96 -0.70 0.71
CA VAL A 57 1.39 0.56 0.12
C VAL A 57 0.37 1.68 0.42
N LEU A 58 0.75 2.92 0.14
CA LEU A 58 -0.16 4.06 0.29
C LEU A 58 -1.43 3.87 -0.54
N TYR A 59 -2.54 4.33 0.03
CA TYR A 59 -3.89 4.27 -0.55
C TYR A 59 -4.48 2.86 -0.66
N ASP A 60 -3.84 1.86 -0.07
CA ASP A 60 -4.44 0.55 0.08
C ASP A 60 -5.65 0.63 1.03
N GLU A 61 -6.64 -0.19 0.71
CA GLU A 61 -7.75 -0.46 1.59
C GLU A 61 -7.62 -1.89 2.11
N ALA A 62 -7.51 -2.05 3.41
CA ALA A 62 -7.52 -3.36 4.06
C ALA A 62 -8.93 -3.72 4.51
N ARG A 63 -9.40 -4.90 4.08
CA ARG A 63 -10.72 -5.43 4.40
C ARG A 63 -10.60 -6.80 5.05
N THR A 64 -11.41 -7.03 6.08
CA THR A 64 -11.65 -8.35 6.64
C THR A 64 -13.13 -8.69 6.52
N GLY A 65 -13.43 -9.95 6.20
CA GLY A 65 -14.73 -10.56 6.39
C GLY A 65 -14.75 -11.34 7.71
N ASN A 66 -15.06 -12.63 7.64
CA ASN A 66 -14.89 -13.54 8.78
C ASN A 66 -13.40 -13.90 8.92
N GLY A 67 -12.58 -12.94 9.34
CA GLY A 67 -11.14 -13.08 9.45
C GLY A 67 -10.51 -11.93 10.20
N ARG A 68 -9.21 -12.03 10.40
CA ARG A 68 -8.39 -11.04 11.11
C ARG A 68 -7.12 -10.77 10.35
N MET A 69 -6.59 -9.58 10.51
CA MET A 69 -5.36 -9.14 9.85
C MET A 69 -4.56 -8.28 10.81
N LEU A 70 -3.26 -8.51 10.86
CA LEU A 70 -2.32 -7.63 11.54
C LEU A 70 -1.35 -7.05 10.53
N ILE A 71 -1.32 -5.74 10.42
CA ILE A 71 -0.39 -4.99 9.59
C ILE A 71 0.69 -4.41 10.49
N GLU A 72 1.95 -4.69 10.18
CA GLU A 72 3.10 -4.04 10.81
C GLU A 72 3.68 -3.02 9.83
N PHE A 73 3.77 -1.77 10.26
CA PHE A 73 4.39 -0.71 9.48
C PHE A 73 5.91 -0.71 9.65
N LEU A 74 6.63 0.02 8.79
CA LEU A 74 8.10 0.04 8.76
C LEU A 74 8.75 0.52 10.06
N ASP A 75 8.06 1.33 10.84
CA ASP A 75 8.50 1.81 12.16
C ASP A 75 8.05 0.93 13.33
N LYS A 76 7.56 -0.29 13.04
CA LYS A 76 7.06 -1.27 14.01
C LYS A 76 5.75 -0.87 14.70
N GLU A 77 5.01 0.06 14.18
CA GLU A 77 3.64 0.29 14.59
C GLU A 77 2.73 -0.80 14.01
N GLU A 78 1.72 -1.18 14.77
CA GLU A 78 0.83 -2.28 14.42
C GLU A 78 -0.61 -1.81 14.31
N LEU A 79 -1.28 -2.27 13.26
CA LEU A 79 -2.72 -2.09 13.05
C LEU A 79 -3.38 -3.46 12.98
N ALA A 80 -4.10 -3.83 14.04
CA ALA A 80 -4.85 -5.08 14.10
C ALA A 80 -6.31 -4.85 13.69
N LEU A 81 -6.76 -5.56 12.67
CA LEU A 81 -8.14 -5.54 12.19
C LEU A 81 -8.86 -6.80 12.68
N THR A 82 -9.99 -6.62 13.32
CA THR A 82 -10.91 -7.73 13.66
C THR A 82 -11.83 -8.05 12.49
N GLU A 83 -12.82 -8.89 12.70
CA GLU A 83 -13.77 -9.29 11.66
C GLU A 83 -14.60 -8.10 11.16
N HIS A 84 -15.00 -8.15 9.89
CA HIS A 84 -15.85 -7.15 9.23
C HIS A 84 -15.33 -5.71 9.36
N THR A 85 -14.05 -5.54 9.24
CA THR A 85 -13.37 -4.24 9.34
C THR A 85 -12.90 -3.76 7.98
N GLN A 86 -13.00 -2.46 7.75
CA GLN A 86 -12.56 -1.79 6.53
C GLN A 86 -11.83 -0.51 6.89
N VAL A 87 -10.58 -0.41 6.50
CA VAL A 87 -9.73 0.76 6.73
C VAL A 87 -9.02 1.18 5.46
N TYR A 88 -8.81 2.48 5.30
CA TYR A 88 -7.95 3.09 4.27
C TYR A 88 -6.69 3.63 4.91
N ILE A 89 -5.57 3.42 4.24
CA ILE A 89 -4.29 4.00 4.61
C ILE A 89 -4.07 5.24 3.75
N ASP A 90 -4.45 6.39 4.29
CA ASP A 90 -4.49 7.65 3.53
C ASP A 90 -3.13 8.33 3.45
N GLU A 91 -2.33 8.28 4.52
CA GLU A 91 -1.00 8.87 4.57
C GLU A 91 -0.08 8.07 5.50
N VAL A 92 1.12 7.77 5.05
CA VAL A 92 2.23 7.31 5.89
C VAL A 92 3.49 7.94 5.33
N TYR A 93 4.11 8.79 6.13
CA TYR A 93 5.34 9.48 5.79
C TYR A 93 6.33 9.39 6.93
N TYR A 94 7.50 8.84 6.67
CA TYR A 94 8.59 8.71 7.62
C TYR A 94 9.68 9.71 7.30
N ASP A 95 10.01 10.52 8.30
CA ASP A 95 11.10 11.47 8.24
C ASP A 95 12.21 11.07 9.23
N PRO A 96 13.49 11.35 8.94
CA PRO A 96 14.57 11.17 9.91
C PRO A 96 14.33 11.91 11.23
N ASN A 97 13.57 13.04 11.18
CA ASN A 97 13.05 13.72 12.35
C ASN A 97 11.63 13.18 12.64
N PRO A 98 11.42 12.42 13.75
CA PRO A 98 10.11 11.84 14.07
C PRO A 98 8.98 12.86 14.20
N SER A 99 9.28 14.11 14.51
CA SER A 99 8.28 15.18 14.63
C SER A 99 7.68 15.61 13.28
N LEU A 100 8.34 15.26 12.17
CA LEU A 100 7.86 15.53 10.81
C LEU A 100 7.20 14.31 10.16
N SER A 101 7.31 13.13 10.78
CA SER A 101 6.63 11.93 10.32
C SER A 101 5.12 12.04 10.55
N LYS A 102 4.34 11.42 9.68
CA LYS A 102 2.86 11.47 9.73
C LYS A 102 2.27 10.12 9.38
N MET A 103 1.12 9.83 9.99
CA MET A 103 0.27 8.68 9.66
C MET A 103 -1.20 9.09 9.71
N SER A 104 -1.94 8.73 8.69
CA SER A 104 -3.39 8.94 8.64
C SER A 104 -4.08 7.66 8.18
N ILE A 105 -4.96 7.16 9.01
CA ILE A 105 -5.75 5.95 8.77
C ILE A 105 -7.22 6.30 8.95
N ARG A 106 -8.03 5.92 7.96
CA ARG A 106 -9.48 6.16 7.99
C ARG A 106 -10.21 4.84 8.08
N MET A 107 -10.87 4.61 9.19
CA MET A 107 -11.74 3.45 9.39
C MET A 107 -13.15 3.74 8.89
N VAL A 108 -13.67 2.88 8.02
CA VAL A 108 -15.03 3.01 7.48
C VAL A 108 -16.02 2.23 8.33
N GLN A 109 -15.63 1.04 8.73
CA GLN A 109 -16.46 0.16 9.58
C GLN A 109 -15.59 -0.82 10.34
N GLY A 110 -16.19 -1.45 11.34
CA GLY A 110 -15.60 -2.53 12.12
C GLY A 110 -14.82 -2.03 13.34
N THR A 111 -13.84 -2.82 13.74
CA THR A 111 -13.01 -2.56 14.92
C THR A 111 -11.54 -2.79 14.59
N ALA A 112 -10.74 -1.81 14.92
CA ALA A 112 -9.29 -1.88 14.78
C ALA A 112 -8.60 -1.50 16.09
N ARG A 113 -7.43 -2.06 16.32
CA ARG A 113 -6.54 -1.68 17.41
C ARG A 113 -5.21 -1.21 16.82
N PHE A 114 -4.81 -0.03 17.22
CA PHE A 114 -3.52 0.54 16.88
C PHE A 114 -2.56 0.44 18.08
N ALA A 115 -1.36 -0.07 17.86
CA ALA A 115 -0.33 -0.19 18.88
C ALA A 115 0.97 0.45 18.38
N SER A 116 1.57 1.28 19.21
CA SER A 116 2.89 1.87 18.92
C SER A 116 3.97 0.81 19.08
N GLY A 117 4.83 0.67 18.08
CA GLY A 117 5.99 -0.19 18.12
C GLY A 117 7.15 0.38 18.93
N ASN A 118 8.24 -0.38 19.03
CA ASN A 118 9.47 0.02 19.73
C ASN A 118 10.47 0.78 18.85
N GLY A 119 10.09 1.11 17.60
CA GLY A 119 10.92 1.80 16.63
C GLY A 119 11.05 3.30 16.84
N LYS A 120 11.66 3.99 15.89
CA LYS A 120 11.66 5.46 15.82
C LYS A 120 10.23 5.91 15.54
N LYS A 121 9.61 6.44 16.56
CA LYS A 121 8.17 6.67 16.58
C LYS A 121 7.80 7.95 15.85
N ILE A 122 6.71 7.88 15.11
CA ILE A 122 5.96 9.07 14.75
C ILE A 122 5.52 9.73 16.05
N ASN A 123 5.63 11.05 16.15
CA ASN A 123 5.05 11.77 17.29
C ASN A 123 3.54 11.47 17.30
N LYS A 124 3.01 11.08 18.46
CA LYS A 124 1.56 10.78 18.62
C LYS A 124 0.64 11.88 18.11
N ALA A 125 1.08 13.14 18.18
CA ALA A 125 0.34 14.27 17.63
C ALA A 125 0.20 14.24 16.09
N ASN A 126 1.00 13.44 15.40
CA ASN A 126 0.99 13.32 13.95
C ASN A 126 0.34 12.00 13.47
N ILE A 127 -0.26 11.25 14.37
CA ILE A 127 -1.06 10.06 14.05
C ILE A 127 -2.52 10.46 14.11
N ASP A 128 -3.19 10.37 12.98
CA ASP A 128 -4.61 10.65 12.84
C ASP A 128 -5.37 9.38 12.47
N ILE A 129 -6.28 8.96 13.32
CA ILE A 129 -7.17 7.82 13.06
C ILE A 129 -8.60 8.32 13.07
N THR A 130 -9.18 8.41 11.88
CA THR A 130 -10.55 8.87 11.69
C THR A 130 -11.51 7.67 11.63
N THR A 131 -12.61 7.77 12.36
CA THR A 131 -13.71 6.81 12.33
C THR A 131 -14.99 7.49 11.88
N PRO A 132 -16.07 6.76 11.47
CA PRO A 132 -17.32 7.38 11.04
C PRO A 132 -18.00 8.27 12.09
N THR A 133 -17.70 8.05 13.38
CA THR A 133 -18.35 8.74 14.50
C THR A 133 -17.39 9.54 15.38
N ALA A 134 -16.08 9.35 15.20
CA ALA A 134 -15.06 10.02 16.02
C ALA A 134 -13.74 10.14 15.26
N GLN A 135 -12.95 11.13 15.63
CA GLN A 135 -11.55 11.28 15.25
C GLN A 135 -10.68 11.04 16.47
N ILE A 136 -9.67 10.18 16.32
CA ILE A 136 -8.69 9.87 17.35
C ILE A 136 -7.34 10.35 16.84
N ALA A 137 -6.78 11.28 17.54
CA ALA A 137 -5.46 11.85 17.24
C ALA A 137 -4.45 11.56 18.35
#